data_04c62fc2c384b048e6b2d7e0e3ed7558
#
_entry.id   04c62fc2c384b048e6b2d7e0e3ed7558
#
_cell.length_a   1.000
_cell.length_b   1.000
_cell.length_c   1.000
_cell.angle_alpha   90.00
_cell.angle_beta   90.00
_cell.angle_gamma   90.00
#
_symmetry.space_group_name_H-M   'P 1'
#
loop_
_entity.id
_entity.type
_entity.pdbx_description
1 polymer ?
#
loop_
_entity_poly.entity_id
_entity_poly.type
_entity_poly.pdbx_seq_one_letter_code
_entity_poly.pdbx_strand_id
1 'polypeptide(L)'
;RQRQMCIRDRCMGAARPVLLPGEEELLGGGVSYCATCDGMFYRGKRVAVLSASASGVEEAAFLHTLAGSVDYYALKPHDASALPESVQIVAEKPRSLAREESKIALTTDRETHLYDGVFIFRTAVPLRMLLDGLETDGGAIRVDRSMRTSLSGVFAAGDVTGRPLQIAKAVGEGNVAASAAAEY
;
A
#
# COMPACT_ATOMS: atom_id res chain seq x y z
N ARG A 1 37.65 -19.86 -11.89
CA ARG A 1 37.32 -18.43 -11.77
C ARG A 1 35.85 -18.35 -11.33
N GLN A 2 35.62 -18.11 -10.06
CA GLN A 2 34.32 -17.78 -9.53
C GLN A 2 33.88 -16.43 -10.12
N ARG A 3 32.84 -16.45 -10.99
CA ARG A 3 32.13 -15.23 -11.33
C ARG A 3 31.35 -14.82 -10.10
N GLN A 4 31.82 -13.80 -9.40
CA GLN A 4 30.99 -13.08 -8.44
C GLN A 4 29.89 -12.40 -9.25
N MET A 5 28.72 -13.01 -9.25
CA MET A 5 27.50 -12.32 -9.70
C MET A 5 27.17 -11.27 -8.65
N CYS A 6 27.32 -9.99 -9.00
CA CYS A 6 26.75 -8.91 -8.21
C CYS A 6 25.23 -8.92 -8.40
N ILE A 7 24.55 -9.85 -7.74
CA ILE A 7 23.10 -9.81 -7.58
C ILE A 7 22.84 -8.77 -6.49
N ARG A 8 22.33 -7.62 -6.87
CA ARG A 8 21.75 -6.67 -5.93
C ARG A 8 20.26 -7.00 -5.79
N ASP A 9 19.95 -7.92 -4.92
CA ASP A 9 18.58 -8.11 -4.44
C ASP A 9 18.20 -6.90 -3.62
N ARG A 10 17.41 -6.01 -4.21
CA ARG A 10 16.72 -4.98 -3.46
C ARG A 10 15.29 -5.45 -3.24
N CYS A 11 15.07 -6.24 -2.22
CA CYS A 11 13.75 -6.42 -1.61
C CYS A 11 13.37 -5.08 -0.95
N MET A 12 13.01 -4.12 -1.78
CA MET A 12 12.64 -2.81 -1.30
C MET A 12 11.18 -2.83 -0.87
N GLY A 13 10.96 -3.25 0.39
CA GLY A 13 9.86 -2.67 1.12
C GLY A 13 9.98 -1.15 1.00
N ALA A 14 8.88 -0.45 0.76
CA ALA A 14 8.83 1.00 0.68
C ALA A 14 9.67 1.65 1.79
N ALA A 15 10.28 2.79 1.50
CA ALA A 15 10.94 3.60 2.52
C ALA A 15 10.06 3.63 3.76
N ARG A 16 10.60 3.30 4.94
CA ARG A 16 9.82 3.21 6.17
C ARG A 16 9.09 4.54 6.37
N PRO A 17 7.78 4.60 6.21
CA PRO A 17 7.03 5.81 6.46
C PRO A 17 7.11 6.10 7.97
N VAL A 18 6.99 7.37 8.32
CA VAL A 18 6.77 7.73 9.72
C VAL A 18 5.40 7.16 10.11
N LEU A 19 5.39 6.22 11.04
CA LEU A 19 4.16 5.61 11.56
C LEU A 19 3.49 6.56 12.56
N LEU A 20 2.17 6.45 12.67
CA LEU A 20 1.45 7.08 13.75
C LEU A 20 1.71 6.29 15.05
N PRO A 21 1.82 6.96 16.21
CA PRO A 21 1.84 6.27 17.49
C PRO A 21 0.67 5.29 17.61
N GLY A 22 0.93 4.06 18.06
CA GLY A 22 -0.04 2.97 18.17
C GLY A 22 -0.37 2.22 16.88
N GLU A 23 0.14 2.65 15.72
CA GLU A 23 -0.16 2.03 14.43
C GLU A 23 0.38 0.60 14.32
N GLU A 24 1.65 0.40 14.70
CA GLU A 24 2.31 -0.91 14.59
C GLU A 24 1.68 -1.95 15.53
N GLU A 25 1.32 -1.53 16.73
CA GLU A 25 0.71 -2.40 17.76
C GLU A 25 -0.69 -2.87 17.37
N LEU A 26 -1.39 -2.08 16.55
CA LEU A 26 -2.76 -2.36 16.11
C LEU A 26 -2.83 -3.01 14.72
N LEU A 27 -1.69 -3.20 14.07
CA LEU A 27 -1.64 -3.84 12.75
C LEU A 27 -2.18 -5.28 12.82
N GLY A 28 -3.13 -5.60 11.92
CA GLY A 28 -3.87 -6.87 11.95
C GLY A 28 -4.90 -6.98 13.09
N GLY A 29 -4.89 -6.05 14.04
CA GLY A 29 -5.83 -5.94 15.15
C GLY A 29 -6.83 -4.79 15.00
N GLY A 30 -7.07 -4.30 13.78
CA GLY A 30 -7.98 -3.17 13.51
C GLY A 30 -7.34 -2.10 12.63
N VAL A 31 -6.01 -2.13 12.45
CA VAL A 31 -5.28 -1.35 11.45
C VAL A 31 -4.88 -2.28 10.31
N SER A 32 -5.06 -1.83 9.06
CA SER A 32 -4.69 -2.57 7.85
C SER A 32 -4.03 -1.64 6.81
N TYR A 33 -3.20 -2.24 5.96
CA TYR A 33 -2.58 -1.58 4.80
C TYR A 33 -3.12 -2.11 3.46
N CYS A 34 -4.14 -2.99 3.49
CA CYS A 34 -4.67 -3.65 2.30
C CYS A 34 -6.20 -3.70 2.34
N ALA A 35 -6.87 -2.86 1.56
CA ALA A 35 -8.33 -2.84 1.49
C ALA A 35 -8.89 -4.15 0.93
N THR A 36 -8.28 -4.70 -0.12
CA THR A 36 -8.73 -5.94 -0.76
C THR A 36 -8.51 -7.18 0.10
N CYS A 37 -7.51 -7.17 1.01
CA CYS A 37 -7.23 -8.27 1.92
C CYS A 37 -8.23 -8.31 3.07
N ASP A 38 -8.46 -7.17 3.71
CA ASP A 38 -9.13 -7.09 5.00
C ASP A 38 -10.52 -6.42 4.95
N GLY A 39 -10.85 -5.74 3.84
CA GLY A 39 -12.09 -4.96 3.74
C GLY A 39 -13.36 -5.77 4.02
N MET A 40 -13.38 -7.06 3.68
CA MET A 40 -14.52 -7.94 3.93
C MET A 40 -14.86 -8.11 5.41
N PHE A 41 -13.88 -7.99 6.33
CA PHE A 41 -14.12 -8.07 7.78
C PHE A 41 -14.86 -6.84 8.34
N TYR A 42 -14.92 -5.77 7.54
CA TYR A 42 -15.53 -4.49 7.91
C TYR A 42 -16.84 -4.22 7.16
N ARG A 43 -17.46 -5.26 6.60
CA ARG A 43 -18.77 -5.13 5.92
C ARG A 43 -19.81 -4.53 6.86
N GLY A 44 -20.45 -3.44 6.42
CA GLY A 44 -21.48 -2.72 7.17
C GLY A 44 -20.96 -1.93 8.39
N LYS A 45 -19.64 -1.88 8.61
CA LYS A 45 -19.00 -1.20 9.74
C LYS A 45 -18.50 0.20 9.36
N ARG A 46 -18.17 1.01 10.36
CA ARG A 46 -17.56 2.34 10.16
C ARG A 46 -16.04 2.22 10.11
N VAL A 47 -15.44 2.68 9.04
CA VAL A 47 -13.98 2.63 8.87
C VAL A 47 -13.39 4.01 8.55
N ALA A 48 -12.14 4.21 8.94
CA ALA A 48 -11.35 5.35 8.49
C ALA A 48 -10.35 4.93 7.42
N VAL A 49 -10.13 5.79 6.44
CA VAL A 49 -9.06 5.68 5.45
C VAL A 49 -8.11 6.86 5.62
N LEU A 50 -6.84 6.58 5.90
CA LEU A 50 -5.77 7.55 5.99
C LEU A 50 -4.87 7.41 4.77
N SER A 51 -4.80 8.42 3.90
CA SER A 51 -4.00 8.32 2.67
C SER A 51 -3.01 9.45 2.48
N ALA A 52 -1.82 9.09 2.05
CA ALA A 52 -0.75 10.03 1.70
C ALA A 52 -0.68 10.34 0.19
N SER A 53 -1.58 9.76 -0.62
CA SER A 53 -1.58 9.94 -2.08
C SER A 53 -2.92 9.60 -2.72
N ALA A 54 -3.10 9.97 -3.98
CA ALA A 54 -4.30 9.67 -4.76
C ALA A 54 -4.59 8.15 -4.90
N SER A 55 -3.58 7.27 -4.76
CA SER A 55 -3.83 5.82 -4.80
C SER A 55 -4.76 5.33 -3.69
N GLY A 56 -4.81 6.01 -2.55
CA GLY A 56 -5.74 5.68 -1.47
C GLY A 56 -7.19 6.08 -1.76
N VAL A 57 -7.44 6.88 -2.79
CA VAL A 57 -8.79 7.23 -3.24
C VAL A 57 -9.49 6.00 -3.83
N GLU A 58 -8.79 5.22 -4.66
CA GLU A 58 -9.31 3.97 -5.21
C GLU A 58 -9.60 2.94 -4.12
N GLU A 59 -8.72 2.84 -3.13
CA GLU A 59 -8.89 1.93 -1.99
C GLU A 59 -10.06 2.35 -1.10
N ALA A 60 -10.26 3.66 -0.89
CA ALA A 60 -11.41 4.20 -0.17
C ALA A 60 -12.73 3.96 -0.92
N ALA A 61 -12.74 4.15 -2.24
CA ALA A 61 -13.89 3.85 -3.08
C ALA A 61 -14.25 2.35 -3.04
N PHE A 62 -13.24 1.46 -3.04
CA PHE A 62 -13.47 0.03 -2.87
C PHE A 62 -14.05 -0.30 -1.48
N LEU A 63 -13.46 0.24 -0.40
CA LEU A 63 -13.97 0.03 0.96
C LEU A 63 -15.40 0.56 1.12
N HIS A 64 -15.74 1.65 0.46
CA HIS A 64 -17.10 2.20 0.46
C HIS A 64 -18.14 1.22 -0.08
N THR A 65 -17.77 0.32 -1.00
CA THR A 65 -18.70 -0.72 -1.51
C THR A 65 -19.01 -1.80 -0.46
N LEU A 66 -18.19 -1.90 0.60
CA LEU A 66 -18.30 -2.94 1.63
C LEU A 66 -18.72 -2.39 2.99
N ALA A 67 -18.10 -1.30 3.42
CA ALA A 67 -18.31 -0.70 4.73
C ALA A 67 -19.67 0.02 4.81
N GLY A 68 -20.16 0.23 6.03
CA GLY A 68 -21.37 1.02 6.28
C GLY A 68 -21.13 2.52 6.14
N SER A 69 -19.92 2.99 6.51
CA SER A 69 -19.46 4.36 6.28
C SER A 69 -17.94 4.40 6.19
N VAL A 70 -17.43 5.37 5.41
CA VAL A 70 -16.00 5.60 5.23
C VAL A 70 -15.70 7.07 5.47
N ASP A 71 -14.80 7.34 6.43
CA ASP A 71 -14.24 8.65 6.67
C ASP A 71 -12.83 8.70 6.08
N TYR A 72 -12.55 9.70 5.23
CA TYR A 72 -11.29 9.82 4.50
C TYR A 72 -10.45 10.96 5.04
N TYR A 73 -9.20 10.66 5.40
CA TYR A 73 -8.20 11.61 5.91
C TYR A 73 -7.04 11.73 4.94
N ALA A 74 -6.80 12.92 4.42
CA ALA A 74 -5.63 13.19 3.59
C ALA A 74 -4.41 13.49 4.48
N LEU A 75 -3.48 12.52 4.60
CA LEU A 75 -2.20 12.71 5.33
C LEU A 75 -1.27 13.72 4.64
N LYS A 76 -1.42 13.88 3.33
CA LYS A 76 -0.74 14.88 2.50
C LYS A 76 -1.73 15.42 1.46
N PRO A 77 -1.57 16.67 0.99
CA PRO A 77 -2.39 17.20 -0.09
C PRO A 77 -2.30 16.34 -1.35
N HIS A 78 -3.43 15.91 -1.89
CA HIS A 78 -3.58 15.22 -3.16
C HIS A 78 -5.01 15.37 -3.67
N ASP A 79 -5.23 15.05 -4.93
CA ASP A 79 -6.57 15.06 -5.51
C ASP A 79 -7.40 13.90 -4.96
N ALA A 80 -8.53 14.23 -4.38
CA ALA A 80 -9.52 13.31 -3.83
C ALA A 80 -10.90 13.46 -4.52
N SER A 81 -10.97 14.16 -5.65
CA SER A 81 -12.23 14.44 -6.38
C SER A 81 -12.94 13.19 -6.90
N ALA A 82 -12.22 12.08 -7.06
CA ALA A 82 -12.78 10.81 -7.50
C ALA A 82 -13.41 9.97 -6.35
N LEU A 83 -13.44 10.49 -5.12
CA LEU A 83 -14.17 9.83 -4.02
C LEU A 83 -15.67 9.87 -4.27
N PRO A 84 -16.43 8.81 -3.95
CA PRO A 84 -17.88 8.85 -3.91
C PRO A 84 -18.38 9.96 -2.98
N GLU A 85 -19.46 10.66 -3.35
CA GLU A 85 -20.04 11.77 -2.55
C GLU A 85 -20.42 11.37 -1.11
N SER A 86 -20.73 10.10 -0.90
CA SER A 86 -21.08 9.53 0.40
C SER A 86 -19.86 9.23 1.29
N VAL A 87 -18.63 9.32 0.79
CA VAL A 87 -17.41 9.24 1.58
C VAL A 87 -17.16 10.59 2.23
N GLN A 88 -17.09 10.62 3.55
CA GLN A 88 -16.85 11.86 4.28
C GLN A 88 -15.37 12.22 4.27
N ILE A 89 -15.01 13.34 3.65
CA ILE A 89 -13.65 13.89 3.73
C ILE A 89 -13.52 14.68 5.03
N VAL A 90 -12.60 14.24 5.91
CA VAL A 90 -12.36 14.85 7.22
C VAL A 90 -11.09 15.71 7.14
N ALA A 91 -11.25 17.01 7.37
CA ALA A 91 -10.17 17.99 7.31
C ALA A 91 -9.42 18.13 8.64
N GLU A 92 -9.13 17.00 9.28
CA GLU A 92 -8.38 16.91 10.54
C GLU A 92 -7.10 16.12 10.34
N LYS A 93 -6.10 16.37 11.18
CA LYS A 93 -4.81 15.70 11.08
C LYS A 93 -4.71 14.54 12.06
N PRO A 94 -4.65 13.28 11.59
CA PRO A 94 -4.38 12.12 12.44
C PRO A 94 -3.09 12.28 13.25
N ARG A 95 -3.14 11.95 14.55
CA ARG A 95 -2.03 12.09 15.49
C ARG A 95 -1.62 10.76 16.10
N SER A 96 -2.58 9.93 16.48
CA SER A 96 -2.30 8.62 17.10
C SER A 96 -3.48 7.68 16.96
N LEU A 97 -3.20 6.41 17.17
CA LEU A 97 -4.16 5.32 17.21
C LEU A 97 -4.05 4.59 18.54
N ALA A 98 -5.18 4.22 19.10
CA ALA A 98 -5.25 3.41 20.32
C ALA A 98 -6.41 2.41 20.24
N ARG A 99 -6.32 1.32 20.99
CA ARG A 99 -7.48 0.45 21.15
C ARG A 99 -8.38 1.00 22.24
N GLU A 100 -9.64 1.09 21.93
CA GLU A 100 -10.68 1.43 22.89
C GLU A 100 -11.79 0.38 22.80
N GLU A 101 -11.79 -0.53 23.78
CA GLU A 101 -12.66 -1.71 23.79
C GLU A 101 -12.52 -2.56 22.48
N SER A 102 -13.59 -2.61 21.68
CA SER A 102 -13.62 -3.32 20.40
C SER A 102 -13.31 -2.45 19.19
N LYS A 103 -13.05 -1.14 19.40
CA LYS A 103 -12.82 -0.15 18.34
C LYS A 103 -11.40 0.39 18.34
N ILE A 104 -11.10 1.13 17.30
CA ILE A 104 -9.88 1.91 17.17
C ILE A 104 -10.22 3.38 17.38
N ALA A 105 -9.63 3.96 18.41
CA ALA A 105 -9.67 5.39 18.66
C ALA A 105 -8.60 6.07 17.78
N LEU A 106 -9.04 6.86 16.81
CA LEU A 106 -8.20 7.74 16.00
C LEU A 106 -8.23 9.13 16.61
N THR A 107 -7.16 9.53 17.26
CA THR A 107 -7.00 10.89 17.78
C THR A 107 -6.45 11.80 16.68
N THR A 108 -7.10 12.93 16.49
CA THR A 108 -6.70 13.97 15.54
C THR A 108 -6.17 15.20 16.27
N ASP A 109 -5.91 16.28 15.55
CA ASP A 109 -5.56 17.59 16.11
C ASP A 109 -6.79 18.34 16.69
N ARG A 110 -8.00 17.77 16.61
CA ARG A 110 -9.24 18.36 17.13
C ARG A 110 -9.93 17.47 18.15
N GLU A 111 -10.22 16.23 17.77
CA GLU A 111 -10.99 15.30 18.62
C GLU A 111 -10.56 13.84 18.39
N THR A 112 -11.21 12.93 19.10
CA THR A 112 -11.00 11.49 18.93
C THR A 112 -12.25 10.85 18.33
N HIS A 113 -12.04 10.10 17.26
CA HIS A 113 -13.08 9.37 16.55
C HIS A 113 -12.92 7.87 16.75
N LEU A 114 -14.03 7.15 16.88
CA LEU A 114 -14.06 5.70 17.05
C LEU A 114 -14.45 5.00 15.74
N TYR A 115 -13.61 4.06 15.31
CA TYR A 115 -13.80 3.25 14.10
C TYR A 115 -13.75 1.76 14.42
N ASP A 116 -14.43 0.96 13.62
CA ASP A 116 -14.29 -0.50 13.67
C ASP A 116 -12.96 -0.95 13.06
N GLY A 117 -12.43 -0.18 12.12
CA GLY A 117 -11.12 -0.39 11.51
C GLY A 117 -10.53 0.87 10.87
N VAL A 118 -9.22 0.89 10.74
CA VAL A 118 -8.47 1.99 10.12
C VAL A 118 -7.58 1.44 9.03
N PHE A 119 -7.72 1.96 7.82
CA PHE A 119 -6.92 1.58 6.65
C PHE A 119 -5.94 2.69 6.33
N ILE A 120 -4.65 2.37 6.17
CA ILE A 120 -3.62 3.38 6.00
C ILE A 120 -2.83 3.12 4.70
N PHE A 121 -2.89 4.06 3.76
CA PHE A 121 -2.23 3.98 2.46
C PHE A 121 -1.16 5.05 2.34
N ARG A 122 0.10 4.63 2.20
CA ARG A 122 1.23 5.52 2.03
C ARG A 122 1.91 5.31 0.68
N THR A 123 2.45 6.37 0.14
CA THR A 123 3.16 6.33 -1.14
C THR A 123 4.42 5.48 -1.02
N ALA A 124 4.58 4.48 -1.89
CA ALA A 124 5.86 3.85 -2.13
C ALA A 124 6.87 4.87 -2.74
N VAL A 125 8.16 4.62 -2.56
CA VAL A 125 9.21 5.39 -3.27
C VAL A 125 8.96 5.26 -4.78
N PRO A 126 8.95 6.36 -5.55
CA PRO A 126 8.80 6.27 -6.99
C PRO A 126 9.84 5.32 -7.59
N LEU A 127 9.40 4.31 -8.34
CA LEU A 127 10.25 3.24 -8.86
C LEU A 127 11.40 3.77 -9.73
N ARG A 128 11.16 4.90 -10.44
CA ARG A 128 12.19 5.63 -11.21
C ARG A 128 13.38 6.12 -10.37
N MET A 129 13.21 6.24 -9.05
CA MET A 129 14.30 6.62 -8.14
C MET A 129 15.13 5.43 -7.67
N LEU A 130 14.75 4.21 -8.03
CA LEU A 130 15.46 2.99 -7.65
C LEU A 130 16.69 2.75 -8.53
N LEU A 131 16.51 2.88 -9.84
CA LEU A 131 17.54 2.69 -10.87
C LEU A 131 17.26 3.62 -12.05
N ASP A 132 18.28 4.35 -12.48
CA ASP A 132 18.20 5.16 -13.70
C ASP A 132 18.03 4.26 -14.93
N GLY A 133 17.15 4.68 -15.86
CA GLY A 133 16.88 3.94 -17.09
C GLY A 133 15.87 2.79 -16.93
N LEU A 134 15.30 2.59 -15.77
CA LEU A 134 14.27 1.58 -15.57
C LEU A 134 12.94 2.03 -16.21
N GLU A 135 12.45 1.26 -17.19
CA GLU A 135 11.14 1.53 -17.80
C GLU A 135 10.00 1.20 -16.83
N THR A 136 9.05 2.12 -16.76
CA THR A 136 7.83 1.96 -15.93
C THR A 136 6.59 2.22 -16.75
N ASP A 137 5.50 1.54 -16.41
CA ASP A 137 4.17 1.73 -16.99
C ASP A 137 3.13 1.80 -15.86
N GLY A 138 2.30 2.85 -15.85
CA GLY A 138 1.29 3.06 -14.81
C GLY A 138 1.82 3.05 -13.38
N GLY A 139 3.10 3.40 -13.17
CA GLY A 139 3.75 3.36 -11.84
C GLY A 139 4.28 1.98 -11.44
N ALA A 140 4.25 0.98 -12.32
CA ALA A 140 4.85 -0.33 -12.14
C ALA A 140 6.13 -0.48 -12.99
N ILE A 141 7.04 -1.36 -12.58
CA ILE A 141 8.20 -1.72 -13.39
C ILE A 141 7.73 -2.59 -14.55
N ARG A 142 8.08 -2.20 -15.78
CA ARG A 142 7.81 -3.00 -16.96
C ARG A 142 8.75 -4.20 -17.02
N VAL A 143 8.17 -5.40 -17.15
CA VAL A 143 8.90 -6.66 -17.26
C VAL A 143 8.37 -7.49 -18.43
N ASP A 144 9.23 -8.38 -18.94
CA ASP A 144 8.83 -9.43 -19.88
C ASP A 144 8.24 -10.65 -19.14
N ARG A 145 7.92 -11.72 -19.88
CA ARG A 145 7.38 -12.95 -19.28
C ARG A 145 8.36 -13.69 -18.37
N SER A 146 9.66 -13.39 -18.48
CA SER A 146 10.74 -13.92 -17.64
C SER A 146 11.11 -12.97 -16.50
N MET A 147 10.27 -11.97 -16.23
CA MET A 147 10.50 -10.94 -15.20
C MET A 147 11.76 -10.09 -15.41
N ARG A 148 12.27 -10.01 -16.65
CA ARG A 148 13.40 -9.16 -17.02
C ARG A 148 12.90 -7.73 -17.23
N THR A 149 13.63 -6.77 -16.69
CA THR A 149 13.37 -5.34 -16.90
C THR A 149 14.03 -4.82 -18.19
N SER A 150 13.88 -3.52 -18.48
CA SER A 150 14.61 -2.84 -19.55
C SER A 150 16.14 -2.82 -19.35
N LEU A 151 16.61 -3.05 -18.12
CA LEU A 151 18.02 -3.06 -17.78
C LEU A 151 18.57 -4.49 -17.76
N SER A 152 19.66 -4.72 -18.47
CA SER A 152 20.32 -6.04 -18.54
C SER A 152 20.78 -6.50 -17.15
N GLY A 153 20.45 -7.74 -16.77
CA GLY A 153 20.78 -8.31 -15.46
C GLY A 153 19.92 -7.81 -14.30
N VAL A 154 18.85 -7.05 -14.58
CA VAL A 154 17.91 -6.55 -13.59
C VAL A 154 16.55 -7.21 -13.80
N PHE A 155 16.03 -7.83 -12.75
CA PHE A 155 14.73 -8.49 -12.71
C PHE A 155 13.84 -7.81 -11.70
N ALA A 156 12.52 -7.85 -11.90
CA ALA A 156 11.55 -7.33 -10.96
C ALA A 156 10.37 -8.30 -10.83
N ALA A 157 9.88 -8.47 -9.61
CA ALA A 157 8.77 -9.38 -9.32
C ALA A 157 7.92 -8.86 -8.15
N GLY A 158 6.68 -9.29 -8.07
CA GLY A 158 5.75 -8.92 -7.02
C GLY A 158 5.06 -7.59 -7.26
N ASP A 159 4.72 -6.87 -6.19
CA ASP A 159 3.91 -5.65 -6.25
C ASP A 159 4.53 -4.54 -7.11
N VAL A 160 5.84 -4.52 -7.23
CA VAL A 160 6.57 -3.54 -8.07
C VAL A 160 6.28 -3.69 -9.57
N THR A 161 5.78 -4.84 -10.03
CA THR A 161 5.39 -5.11 -11.42
C THR A 161 3.93 -4.81 -11.71
N GLY A 162 3.21 -4.28 -10.72
CA GLY A 162 1.81 -3.85 -10.87
C GLY A 162 0.78 -4.81 -10.26
N ARG A 163 -0.49 -4.50 -10.51
CA ARG A 163 -1.62 -5.28 -9.98
C ARG A 163 -1.76 -6.67 -10.65
N PRO A 164 -2.42 -7.65 -9.97
CA PRO A 164 -2.97 -7.56 -8.63
C PRO A 164 -1.89 -7.62 -7.53
N LEU A 165 -2.06 -6.82 -6.45
CA LEU A 165 -1.15 -6.80 -5.30
C LEU A 165 -1.50 -7.97 -4.38
N GLN A 166 -1.02 -9.17 -4.71
CA GLN A 166 -1.37 -10.41 -4.04
C GLN A 166 -0.13 -11.27 -3.78
N ILE A 167 -0.12 -11.93 -2.62
CA ILE A 167 0.98 -12.83 -2.21
C ILE A 167 1.21 -13.92 -3.26
N ALA A 168 0.15 -14.53 -3.80
CA ALA A 168 0.26 -15.58 -4.80
C ALA A 168 0.95 -15.11 -6.08
N LYS A 169 0.64 -13.87 -6.55
CA LYS A 169 1.33 -13.23 -7.68
C LYS A 169 2.81 -13.02 -7.36
N ALA A 170 3.11 -12.43 -6.20
CA ALA A 170 4.49 -12.14 -5.79
C ALA A 170 5.33 -13.42 -5.70
N VAL A 171 4.78 -14.51 -5.16
CA VAL A 171 5.44 -15.82 -5.09
C VAL A 171 5.68 -16.39 -6.50
N GLY A 172 4.65 -16.38 -7.36
CA GLY A 172 4.75 -16.89 -8.73
C GLY A 172 5.78 -16.14 -9.57
N GLU A 173 5.70 -14.81 -9.58
CA GLU A 173 6.66 -13.95 -10.29
C GLU A 173 8.08 -14.06 -9.71
N GLY A 174 8.22 -14.16 -8.39
CA GLY A 174 9.51 -14.37 -7.72
C GLY A 174 10.18 -15.66 -8.15
N ASN A 175 9.43 -16.75 -8.29
CA ASN A 175 9.94 -18.01 -8.81
C ASN A 175 10.41 -17.88 -10.27
N VAL A 176 9.63 -17.22 -11.12
CA VAL A 176 10.01 -16.96 -12.53
C VAL A 176 11.27 -16.09 -12.61
N ALA A 177 11.32 -15.00 -11.84
CA ALA A 177 12.47 -14.10 -11.79
C ALA A 177 13.75 -14.82 -11.34
N ALA A 178 13.66 -15.64 -10.28
CA ALA A 178 14.79 -16.40 -9.77
C ALA A 178 15.32 -17.41 -10.78
N SER A 179 14.42 -18.14 -11.47
CA SER A 179 14.79 -19.07 -12.53
C SER A 179 15.49 -18.37 -13.70
N ALA A 180 14.91 -17.26 -14.16
CA ALA A 180 15.49 -16.49 -15.26
C ALA A 180 16.83 -15.81 -14.90
N ALA A 181 17.00 -15.40 -13.64
CA ALA A 181 18.25 -14.85 -13.14
C ALA A 181 19.37 -15.91 -13.03
N ALA A 182 19.01 -17.18 -12.72
CA ALA A 182 19.96 -18.28 -12.67
C ALA A 182 20.50 -18.67 -14.05
N GLU A 183 19.74 -18.39 -15.12
CA GLU A 183 20.13 -18.65 -16.52
C GLU A 183 20.92 -17.48 -17.16
N TYR A 184 20.96 -16.32 -16.48
CA TYR A 184 21.63 -15.12 -16.95
C TYR A 184 23.15 -15.16 -16.71
#